data_f1461f71ced28b2d1d6a908b776e6bb5
#
_entry.id   f1461f71ced28b2d1d6a908b776e6bb5
#
_cell.length_a   1.000
_cell.length_b   1.000
_cell.length_c   1.000
_cell.angle_alpha   90.00
_cell.angle_beta   90.00
_cell.angle_gamma   90.00
#
_symmetry.space_group_name_H-M   'P 1'
#
loop_
_entity.id
_entity.type
_entity.pdbx_description
1 polymer ?
#
loop_
_entity_poly.entity_id
_entity_poly.type
_entity_poly.pdbx_seq_one_letter_code
_entity_poly.pdbx_strand_id
1 'polypeptide(L)'
;NNGRFKETEIQYSADGHTFTKLIDKDFQGSATAGKVTFDQTIQAKSFRFIVKSGSGDGQGFASCAEMEFFAKNPVNFDYSTLFTDASCSELKTGITEDDIAQCEYPFFKNIAYYMIKGKYPAEFRISEFKAYPNPDIQSETHKTNPYSQLDNPTGISVKAGENLIVLVGDTHGYDIGLRVQNLDAPENDGFGGVTYLLNQGINKLTISEQGLVYVMYVTKTLDDPAAAPVKIHFASGKVNGYFDSQNPEHNGRWSELLNKATNRYFDVLGKYAHLTFETSDLRTYTGSKGDELIDLYDKIVYSEQQLLGLEKYDKMFRNRMYLNVMYKSYMYATAYHTAYNRTTMNEICSPEK
;
A
#
# COMPACT_ATOMS: atom_id res chain seq x y z
N ASN A 1 14.77 0.95 -22.73
CA ASN A 1 15.27 1.97 -21.78
C ASN A 1 15.54 3.32 -22.44
N ASN A 2 15.31 3.47 -23.74
CA ASN A 2 15.58 4.71 -24.47
C ASN A 2 14.44 5.72 -24.26
N GLY A 3 14.81 7.00 -24.08
CA GLY A 3 13.89 8.11 -24.09
C GLY A 3 13.13 8.37 -22.79
N ARG A 4 13.45 7.73 -21.65
CA ARG A 4 12.86 8.12 -20.37
C ARG A 4 13.18 9.58 -20.08
N PHE A 5 12.21 10.32 -19.59
CA PHE A 5 12.34 11.75 -19.35
C PHE A 5 13.48 12.06 -18.36
N LYS A 6 14.32 13.02 -18.75
CA LYS A 6 15.25 13.74 -17.88
C LYS A 6 14.77 15.18 -17.74
N GLU A 7 15.56 16.13 -18.19
CA GLU A 7 15.16 17.54 -18.14
C GLU A 7 13.91 17.78 -18.98
N THR A 8 12.85 18.20 -18.32
CA THR A 8 11.54 18.38 -18.94
C THR A 8 10.92 19.68 -18.47
N GLU A 9 10.47 20.49 -19.40
CA GLU A 9 9.66 21.66 -19.11
C GLU A 9 8.17 21.28 -19.19
N ILE A 10 7.40 21.62 -18.16
CA ILE A 10 5.96 21.39 -18.11
C ILE A 10 5.25 22.70 -18.31
N GLN A 11 4.33 22.73 -19.25
CA GLN A 11 3.49 23.88 -19.58
C GLN A 11 2.01 23.52 -19.49
N TYR A 12 1.16 24.50 -19.28
CA TYR A 12 -0.29 24.35 -19.33
C TYR A 12 -0.93 25.38 -20.27
N SER A 13 -2.14 25.06 -20.70
CA SER A 13 -2.98 25.97 -21.48
C SER A 13 -4.42 25.93 -20.97
N ALA A 14 -4.99 27.08 -20.66
CA ALA A 14 -6.39 27.24 -20.28
C ALA A 14 -7.34 27.27 -21.48
N ASP A 15 -6.87 27.71 -22.62
CA ASP A 15 -7.64 27.88 -23.86
C ASP A 15 -7.40 26.75 -24.90
N GLY A 16 -6.33 25.98 -24.73
CA GLY A 16 -5.87 24.91 -25.63
C GLY A 16 -4.88 25.42 -26.69
N HIS A 17 -4.57 26.72 -26.74
CA HIS A 17 -3.73 27.34 -27.77
C HIS A 17 -2.50 28.03 -27.18
N THR A 18 -2.68 28.82 -26.11
CA THR A 18 -1.60 29.59 -25.48
C THR A 18 -1.03 28.78 -24.32
N PHE A 19 0.28 28.50 -24.36
CA PHE A 19 0.94 27.71 -23.33
C PHE A 19 1.80 28.58 -22.42
N THR A 20 1.59 28.40 -21.11
CA THR A 20 2.36 29.05 -20.05
C THR A 20 3.21 28.01 -19.33
N LYS A 21 4.48 28.33 -19.11
CA LYS A 21 5.40 27.47 -18.36
C LYS A 21 4.97 27.37 -16.89
N LEU A 22 4.95 26.15 -16.37
CA LEU A 22 4.73 25.86 -14.96
C LEU A 22 6.06 25.62 -14.22
N ILE A 23 6.85 24.66 -14.70
CA ILE A 23 8.05 24.20 -14.00
C ILE A 23 9.02 23.51 -14.97
N ASP A 24 10.31 23.54 -14.64
CA ASP A 24 11.29 22.58 -15.14
C ASP A 24 11.46 21.46 -14.12
N LYS A 25 11.43 20.22 -14.58
CA LYS A 25 11.63 19.03 -13.73
C LYS A 25 12.64 18.09 -14.37
N ASP A 26 13.64 17.67 -13.58
CA ASP A 26 14.50 16.55 -13.95
C ASP A 26 13.92 15.25 -13.36
N PHE A 27 13.51 14.33 -14.23
CA PHE A 27 13.04 12.99 -13.90
C PHE A 27 14.19 11.97 -13.87
N GLN A 28 15.43 12.41 -14.12
CA GLN A 28 16.66 11.61 -14.02
C GLN A 28 16.69 10.35 -14.90
N GLY A 29 15.79 10.21 -15.86
CA GLY A 29 15.66 9.01 -16.69
C GLY A 29 15.22 7.77 -15.91
N SER A 30 14.54 7.98 -14.78
CA SER A 30 14.08 6.90 -13.90
C SER A 30 13.11 5.94 -14.60
N ALA A 31 13.12 4.67 -14.18
CA ALA A 31 12.13 3.67 -14.56
C ALA A 31 10.87 3.72 -13.70
N THR A 32 10.94 4.38 -12.54
CA THR A 32 9.81 4.52 -11.61
C THR A 32 8.98 5.74 -11.97
N ALA A 33 7.72 5.76 -11.54
CA ALA A 33 6.84 6.90 -11.73
C ALA A 33 7.43 8.16 -11.08
N GLY A 34 7.53 9.23 -11.89
CA GLY A 34 7.95 10.54 -11.40
C GLY A 34 6.73 11.39 -11.07
N LYS A 35 6.74 12.06 -9.92
CA LYS A 35 5.65 12.93 -9.45
C LYS A 35 6.05 14.40 -9.56
N VAL A 36 5.13 15.23 -10.02
CA VAL A 36 5.25 16.69 -9.97
C VAL A 36 4.03 17.26 -9.24
N THR A 37 4.29 18.01 -8.19
CA THR A 37 3.24 18.68 -7.41
C THR A 37 3.32 20.18 -7.68
N PHE A 38 2.18 20.80 -7.92
CA PHE A 38 2.08 22.26 -8.10
C PHE A 38 1.57 22.88 -6.80
N ASP A 39 2.17 24.00 -6.39
CA ASP A 39 1.81 24.70 -5.13
C ASP A 39 0.47 25.42 -5.22
N GLN A 40 -0.05 25.60 -6.42
CA GLN A 40 -1.33 26.25 -6.70
C GLN A 40 -2.21 25.37 -7.60
N THR A 41 -3.51 25.57 -7.50
CA THR A 41 -4.47 24.93 -8.41
C THR A 41 -4.28 25.47 -9.84
N ILE A 42 -4.11 24.56 -10.80
CA ILE A 42 -3.97 24.89 -12.22
C ILE A 42 -5.27 24.52 -12.93
N GLN A 43 -5.95 25.52 -13.52
CA GLN A 43 -7.05 25.28 -14.44
C GLN A 43 -6.47 25.14 -15.86
N ALA A 44 -6.55 23.95 -16.42
CA ALA A 44 -5.99 23.66 -17.73
C ALA A 44 -6.93 22.82 -18.59
N LYS A 45 -6.98 23.12 -19.88
CA LYS A 45 -7.54 22.23 -20.90
C LYS A 45 -6.46 21.28 -21.44
N SER A 46 -5.20 21.71 -21.43
CA SER A 46 -4.11 20.94 -22.00
C SER A 46 -2.83 21.15 -21.20
N PHE A 47 -2.04 20.08 -21.07
CA PHE A 47 -0.65 20.12 -20.62
C PHE A 47 0.28 19.79 -21.78
N ARG A 48 1.46 20.41 -21.78
CA ARG A 48 2.54 20.12 -22.72
C ARG A 48 3.80 19.81 -21.97
N PHE A 49 4.43 18.71 -22.34
CA PHE A 49 5.72 18.27 -21.83
C PHE A 49 6.77 18.45 -22.91
N ILE A 50 7.73 19.33 -22.68
CA ILE A 50 8.86 19.56 -23.58
C ILE A 50 10.05 18.82 -22.98
N VAL A 51 10.33 17.63 -23.48
CA VAL A 51 11.46 16.81 -23.02
C VAL A 51 12.73 17.35 -23.69
N LYS A 52 13.57 18.01 -22.89
CA LYS A 52 14.84 18.62 -23.35
C LYS A 52 15.95 17.57 -23.46
N SER A 53 15.90 16.52 -22.61
CA SER A 53 16.80 15.39 -22.67
C SER A 53 16.12 14.11 -22.19
N GLY A 54 16.50 12.97 -22.78
CA GLY A 54 16.05 11.63 -22.41
C GLY A 54 17.22 10.73 -21.98
N SER A 55 16.92 9.62 -21.33
CA SER A 55 17.90 8.57 -21.08
C SER A 55 18.11 7.73 -22.33
N GLY A 56 19.31 7.17 -22.52
CA GLY A 56 19.62 6.23 -23.61
C GLY A 56 20.79 6.66 -24.47
N ASP A 57 20.78 6.29 -25.75
CA ASP A 57 21.85 6.32 -26.69
C ASP A 57 22.08 7.68 -27.41
N GLY A 58 21.47 8.73 -26.96
CA GLY A 58 21.62 10.06 -27.56
C GLY A 58 20.83 10.30 -28.85
N GLN A 59 19.91 9.41 -29.21
CA GLN A 59 19.08 9.52 -30.42
C GLN A 59 17.90 10.49 -30.30
N GLY A 60 17.79 11.22 -29.21
CA GLY A 60 16.73 12.22 -29.02
C GLY A 60 15.31 11.64 -28.80
N PHE A 61 15.20 10.42 -28.37
CA PHE A 61 13.90 9.80 -28.07
C PHE A 61 13.31 10.35 -26.76
N ALA A 62 11.97 10.48 -26.75
CA ALA A 62 11.17 10.72 -25.56
C ALA A 62 10.09 9.64 -25.48
N SER A 63 10.03 8.91 -24.35
CA SER A 63 9.05 7.85 -24.12
C SER A 63 8.38 8.03 -22.76
N CYS A 64 7.06 7.88 -22.74
CA CYS A 64 6.23 7.88 -21.56
C CYS A 64 5.29 6.69 -21.68
N ALA A 65 5.28 5.80 -20.68
CA ALA A 65 4.41 4.63 -20.68
C ALA A 65 3.00 5.02 -20.28
N GLU A 66 2.88 5.91 -19.28
CA GLU A 66 1.61 6.36 -18.74
C GLU A 66 1.76 7.77 -18.16
N MET A 67 0.68 8.52 -18.13
CA MET A 67 0.64 9.85 -17.54
C MET A 67 -0.71 10.06 -16.86
N GLU A 68 -0.67 10.35 -15.57
CA GLU A 68 -1.84 10.56 -14.75
C GLU A 68 -1.90 12.00 -14.23
N PHE A 69 -3.11 12.54 -14.14
CA PHE A 69 -3.36 13.88 -13.61
C PHE A 69 -4.30 13.78 -12.41
N PHE A 70 -3.86 14.32 -11.29
CA PHE A 70 -4.61 14.31 -10.05
C PHE A 70 -5.02 15.73 -9.67
N ALA A 71 -6.30 15.94 -9.37
CA ALA A 71 -6.73 17.15 -8.70
C ALA A 71 -6.34 17.07 -7.22
N LYS A 72 -5.61 18.08 -6.73
CA LYS A 72 -5.36 18.25 -5.31
C LYS A 72 -6.72 18.51 -4.65
N ASN A 73 -7.05 17.71 -3.65
CA ASN A 73 -8.27 17.72 -2.85
C ASN A 73 -9.32 18.80 -3.23
N PRO A 74 -10.43 18.43 -3.88
CA PRO A 74 -11.44 19.41 -4.30
C PRO A 74 -12.22 20.05 -3.14
N VAL A 75 -11.96 19.61 -1.90
CA VAL A 75 -12.63 20.06 -0.69
C VAL A 75 -11.67 20.94 0.10
N ASN A 76 -11.95 22.24 0.17
CA ASN A 76 -11.25 23.20 1.04
C ASN A 76 -11.69 23.02 2.50
N PHE A 77 -11.57 21.82 3.04
CA PHE A 77 -11.82 21.56 4.44
C PHE A 77 -10.53 21.76 5.24
N ASP A 78 -10.56 22.64 6.20
CA ASP A 78 -9.48 22.76 7.19
C ASP A 78 -9.63 21.65 8.24
N TYR A 79 -8.85 20.59 8.09
CA TYR A 79 -8.86 19.43 9.00
C TYR A 79 -8.64 19.85 10.46
N SER A 80 -7.83 20.91 10.68
CA SER A 80 -7.49 21.38 12.02
C SER A 80 -8.68 21.96 12.79
N THR A 81 -9.80 22.19 12.14
CA THR A 81 -11.05 22.63 12.82
C THR A 81 -11.64 21.57 13.73
N LEU A 82 -11.55 20.30 13.36
CA LEU A 82 -12.12 19.18 14.12
C LEU A 82 -11.10 18.10 14.49
N PHE A 83 -10.08 17.88 13.67
CA PHE A 83 -9.18 16.74 13.79
C PHE A 83 -7.75 17.16 14.13
N THR A 84 -6.96 16.22 14.64
CA THR A 84 -5.54 16.45 14.96
C THR A 84 -4.70 16.65 13.70
N ASP A 85 -5.03 15.96 12.60
CA ASP A 85 -4.34 16.04 11.32
C ASP A 85 -5.27 15.70 10.13
N ALA A 86 -4.71 15.70 8.93
CA ALA A 86 -5.43 15.47 7.68
C ALA A 86 -5.88 14.01 7.47
N SER A 87 -5.43 13.05 8.30
CA SER A 87 -5.97 11.69 8.29
C SER A 87 -7.37 11.60 8.90
N CYS A 88 -7.81 12.62 9.63
CA CYS A 88 -9.06 12.60 10.40
C CYS A 88 -9.17 11.34 11.29
N SER A 89 -8.04 10.87 11.82
CA SER A 89 -7.99 9.66 12.65
C SER A 89 -8.40 9.89 14.10
N GLU A 90 -8.33 11.14 14.54
CA GLU A 90 -8.55 11.53 15.93
C GLU A 90 -9.10 12.96 16.01
N LEU A 91 -10.08 13.18 16.91
CA LEU A 91 -10.57 14.52 17.20
C LEU A 91 -9.57 15.33 18.01
N LYS A 92 -9.50 16.62 17.79
CA LYS A 92 -8.74 17.53 18.67
C LYS A 92 -9.31 17.50 20.08
N THR A 93 -8.41 17.65 21.04
CA THR A 93 -8.80 17.79 22.46
C THR A 93 -9.74 18.99 22.66
N GLY A 94 -10.84 18.76 23.33
CA GLY A 94 -11.83 19.78 23.67
C GLY A 94 -12.92 20.04 22.61
N ILE A 95 -12.90 19.31 21.49
CA ILE A 95 -14.01 19.37 20.51
C ILE A 95 -15.32 18.94 21.18
N THR A 96 -16.37 19.71 20.94
CA THR A 96 -17.73 19.48 21.44
C THR A 96 -18.68 19.07 20.32
N GLU A 97 -19.87 18.58 20.67
CA GLU A 97 -20.92 18.30 19.67
C GLU A 97 -21.40 19.57 18.95
N ASP A 98 -21.36 20.72 19.63
CA ASP A 98 -21.73 22.01 19.04
C ASP A 98 -20.68 22.42 17.97
N ASP A 99 -19.39 22.23 18.24
CA ASP A 99 -18.33 22.45 17.23
C ASP A 99 -18.54 21.59 16.00
N ILE A 100 -18.86 20.32 16.21
CA ILE A 100 -19.17 19.38 15.12
C ILE A 100 -20.42 19.82 14.35
N ALA A 101 -21.45 20.32 15.06
CA ALA A 101 -22.67 20.80 14.44
C ALA A 101 -22.46 22.00 13.50
N GLN A 102 -21.43 22.82 13.76
CA GLN A 102 -21.06 23.98 12.93
C GLN A 102 -20.31 23.54 11.62
N CYS A 103 -19.83 22.32 11.54
CA CYS A 103 -19.15 21.86 10.33
C CYS A 103 -20.10 21.81 9.13
N GLU A 104 -19.77 22.56 8.08
CA GLU A 104 -20.57 22.66 6.85
C GLU A 104 -20.41 21.45 5.92
N TYR A 105 -19.40 20.58 6.17
CA TYR A 105 -19.08 19.43 5.35
C TYR A 105 -19.66 18.14 5.94
N PRO A 106 -20.77 17.59 5.40
CA PRO A 106 -21.46 16.43 6.00
C PRO A 106 -20.57 15.21 6.18
N PHE A 107 -19.62 15.00 5.27
CA PHE A 107 -18.68 13.86 5.32
C PHE A 107 -17.82 13.92 6.59
N PHE A 108 -17.14 15.02 6.83
CA PHE A 108 -16.27 15.19 8.00
C PHE A 108 -17.07 15.31 9.30
N LYS A 109 -18.22 15.99 9.25
CA LYS A 109 -19.19 16.06 10.34
C LYS A 109 -19.61 14.69 10.84
N ASN A 110 -19.95 13.77 9.92
CA ASN A 110 -20.32 12.41 10.27
C ASN A 110 -19.17 11.62 10.92
N ILE A 111 -17.96 11.71 10.38
CA ILE A 111 -16.79 11.07 10.98
C ILE A 111 -16.61 11.56 12.42
N ALA A 112 -16.56 12.88 12.61
CA ALA A 112 -16.38 13.51 13.92
C ALA A 112 -17.51 13.13 14.90
N TYR A 113 -18.75 13.11 14.44
CA TYR A 113 -19.90 12.74 15.25
C TYR A 113 -19.82 11.31 15.77
N TYR A 114 -19.47 10.35 14.91
CA TYR A 114 -19.31 8.96 15.34
C TYR A 114 -18.10 8.77 16.25
N MET A 115 -17.03 9.53 16.04
CA MET A 115 -15.86 9.50 16.92
C MET A 115 -16.17 10.03 18.32
N ILE A 116 -16.82 11.19 18.45
CA ILE A 116 -17.14 11.77 19.76
C ILE A 116 -18.13 10.89 20.56
N LYS A 117 -18.97 10.14 19.85
CA LYS A 117 -19.88 9.15 20.45
C LYS A 117 -19.21 7.82 20.79
N GLY A 118 -17.92 7.65 20.49
CA GLY A 118 -17.20 6.36 20.66
C GLY A 118 -17.79 5.22 19.80
N LYS A 119 -18.43 5.55 18.68
CA LYS A 119 -19.11 4.59 17.78
C LYS A 119 -18.45 4.47 16.41
N TYR A 120 -17.35 5.15 16.19
CA TYR A 120 -16.61 5.01 14.93
C TYR A 120 -15.89 3.66 14.88
N PRO A 121 -16.11 2.83 13.83
CA PRO A 121 -15.49 1.51 13.74
C PRO A 121 -14.03 1.65 13.27
N ALA A 122 -13.12 1.98 14.19
CA ALA A 122 -11.74 2.33 13.86
C ALA A 122 -10.86 1.11 13.48
N GLU A 123 -11.19 -0.08 13.99
CA GLU A 123 -10.40 -1.30 13.74
C GLU A 123 -10.22 -1.56 12.24
N PHE A 124 -8.98 -1.71 11.79
CA PHE A 124 -8.53 -1.81 10.39
C PHE A 124 -8.85 -0.58 9.50
N ARG A 125 -9.67 0.38 9.97
CA ARG A 125 -9.93 1.60 9.21
C ARG A 125 -8.90 2.68 9.47
N ILE A 126 -8.38 2.75 10.68
CA ILE A 126 -7.40 3.76 11.09
C ILE A 126 -6.15 3.03 11.57
N SER A 127 -5.03 3.25 10.90
CA SER A 127 -3.76 2.62 11.26
C SER A 127 -2.58 3.51 10.91
N GLU A 128 -1.46 3.28 11.59
CA GLU A 128 -0.15 3.82 11.25
C GLU A 128 0.64 2.81 10.45
N PHE A 129 1.21 3.26 9.33
CA PHE A 129 1.99 2.42 8.42
C PHE A 129 3.43 2.90 8.43
N LYS A 130 4.35 2.01 8.74
CA LYS A 130 5.79 2.29 8.73
C LYS A 130 6.38 2.08 7.34
N ALA A 131 7.48 2.77 7.08
CA ALA A 131 8.27 2.54 5.88
C ALA A 131 9.01 1.19 5.95
N TYR A 132 9.16 0.56 4.79
CA TYR A 132 10.06 -0.58 4.59
C TYR A 132 11.06 -0.25 3.48
N PRO A 133 12.30 -0.76 3.55
CA PRO A 133 13.25 -0.56 2.47
C PRO A 133 12.78 -1.27 1.19
N ASN A 134 13.21 -0.77 0.02
CA ASN A 134 13.05 -1.53 -1.20
C ASN A 134 13.82 -2.87 -1.07
N PRO A 135 13.15 -4.02 -1.17
CA PRO A 135 13.78 -5.32 -1.00
C PRO A 135 14.88 -5.62 -2.02
N ASP A 136 14.91 -4.92 -3.16
CA ASP A 136 15.97 -5.02 -4.15
C ASP A 136 17.35 -4.64 -3.58
N ILE A 137 17.41 -3.71 -2.63
CA ILE A 137 18.67 -3.28 -1.99
C ILE A 137 19.38 -4.46 -1.33
N GLN A 138 18.65 -5.26 -0.55
CA GLN A 138 19.22 -6.40 0.14
C GLN A 138 19.44 -7.59 -0.81
N SER A 139 18.52 -7.85 -1.74
CA SER A 139 18.67 -8.94 -2.70
C SER A 139 19.88 -8.77 -3.63
N GLU A 140 20.13 -7.54 -4.08
CA GLU A 140 21.34 -7.22 -4.87
C GLU A 140 22.63 -7.48 -4.08
N THR A 141 22.64 -7.15 -2.79
CA THR A 141 23.78 -7.38 -1.90
C THR A 141 23.97 -8.87 -1.61
N HIS A 142 22.89 -9.59 -1.34
CA HIS A 142 22.92 -11.02 -0.96
C HIS A 142 22.99 -11.96 -2.17
N LYS A 143 22.76 -11.46 -3.40
CA LYS A 143 22.65 -12.26 -4.63
C LYS A 143 21.52 -13.28 -4.57
N THR A 144 20.39 -12.88 -4.00
CA THR A 144 19.17 -13.67 -3.87
C THR A 144 18.01 -13.00 -4.61
N ASN A 145 16.84 -13.64 -4.67
CA ASN A 145 15.62 -12.95 -5.07
C ASN A 145 15.18 -11.95 -3.99
N PRO A 146 14.58 -10.81 -4.37
CA PRO A 146 14.01 -9.86 -3.42
C PRO A 146 12.80 -10.45 -2.70
N TYR A 147 12.67 -10.13 -1.41
CA TYR A 147 11.49 -10.38 -0.62
C TYR A 147 10.35 -9.42 -1.00
N SER A 148 9.26 -9.40 -0.24
CA SER A 148 8.06 -8.66 -0.61
C SER A 148 8.18 -7.14 -0.47
N GLN A 149 7.31 -6.44 -1.17
CA GLN A 149 6.95 -5.04 -0.91
C GLN A 149 5.57 -4.90 -0.23
N LEU A 150 4.90 -6.03 0.11
CA LEU A 150 3.55 -6.05 0.67
C LEU A 150 3.54 -6.15 2.21
N ASP A 151 4.51 -5.56 2.87
CA ASP A 151 4.69 -5.63 4.33
C ASP A 151 3.62 -4.88 5.14
N ASN A 152 2.81 -4.04 4.49
CA ASN A 152 1.79 -3.21 5.11
C ASN A 152 0.37 -3.57 4.62
N PRO A 153 -0.20 -4.73 5.00
CA PRO A 153 -1.61 -5.01 4.73
C PRO A 153 -2.49 -4.03 5.52
N THR A 154 -3.62 -3.66 4.95
CA THR A 154 -4.55 -2.71 5.57
C THR A 154 -5.72 -3.38 6.28
N GLY A 155 -6.00 -4.64 5.94
CA GLY A 155 -7.24 -5.29 6.34
C GLY A 155 -8.47 -4.79 5.60
N ILE A 156 -8.29 -3.99 4.55
CA ILE A 156 -9.36 -3.52 3.67
C ILE A 156 -9.37 -4.34 2.39
N SER A 157 -10.56 -4.63 1.90
CA SER A 157 -10.79 -5.21 0.57
C SER A 157 -11.69 -4.32 -0.26
N VAL A 158 -11.51 -4.37 -1.58
CA VAL A 158 -12.20 -3.52 -2.55
C VAL A 158 -12.67 -4.34 -3.75
N LYS A 159 -13.64 -3.79 -4.49
CA LYS A 159 -14.13 -4.35 -5.75
C LYS A 159 -13.84 -3.39 -6.90
N ALA A 160 -13.65 -3.94 -8.08
CA ALA A 160 -13.56 -3.13 -9.30
C ALA A 160 -14.83 -2.29 -9.49
N GLY A 161 -14.65 -1.03 -9.90
CA GLY A 161 -15.72 -0.05 -10.11
C GLY A 161 -16.17 0.72 -8.86
N GLU A 162 -15.73 0.35 -7.65
CA GLU A 162 -16.08 1.12 -6.46
C GLU A 162 -15.19 2.36 -6.28
N ASN A 163 -15.70 3.34 -5.52
CA ASN A 163 -14.93 4.49 -5.08
C ASN A 163 -14.40 4.24 -3.67
N LEU A 164 -13.08 4.24 -3.53
CA LEU A 164 -12.42 4.16 -2.23
C LEU A 164 -12.04 5.56 -1.75
N ILE A 165 -12.46 5.91 -0.53
CA ILE A 165 -12.12 7.17 0.13
C ILE A 165 -11.09 6.89 1.20
N VAL A 166 -9.91 7.53 1.06
CA VAL A 166 -8.76 7.37 1.95
C VAL A 166 -8.31 8.75 2.41
N LEU A 167 -8.15 8.91 3.71
CA LEU A 167 -7.61 10.11 4.33
C LEU A 167 -6.19 9.81 4.80
N VAL A 168 -5.25 10.66 4.43
CA VAL A 168 -3.82 10.45 4.66
C VAL A 168 -3.25 11.61 5.48
N GLY A 169 -2.56 11.28 6.55
CA GLY A 169 -1.84 12.24 7.39
C GLY A 169 -0.60 12.81 6.70
N ASP A 170 0.35 13.31 7.48
CA ASP A 170 1.62 13.79 6.95
C ASP A 170 2.39 12.63 6.29
N THR A 171 2.76 12.78 5.04
CA THR A 171 3.56 11.81 4.29
C THR A 171 5.06 12.00 4.49
N HIS A 172 5.46 13.00 5.26
CA HIS A 172 6.87 13.37 5.51
C HIS A 172 7.67 13.59 4.22
N GLY A 173 6.98 13.96 3.12
CA GLY A 173 7.57 14.16 1.79
C GLY A 173 7.84 12.88 1.00
N TYR A 174 7.42 11.72 1.50
CA TYR A 174 7.53 10.45 0.78
C TYR A 174 6.33 10.17 -0.13
N ASP A 175 6.59 9.43 -1.18
CA ASP A 175 5.53 8.88 -2.03
C ASP A 175 4.88 7.69 -1.33
N ILE A 176 3.58 7.80 -1.09
CA ILE A 176 2.78 6.73 -0.50
C ILE A 176 1.88 6.16 -1.60
N GLY A 177 1.98 4.87 -1.84
CA GLY A 177 1.13 4.15 -2.76
C GLY A 177 0.08 3.31 -2.05
N LEU A 178 -1.00 3.01 -2.74
CA LEU A 178 -2.01 2.06 -2.33
C LEU A 178 -2.14 0.98 -3.39
N ARG A 179 -1.69 -0.23 -3.10
CA ARG A 179 -1.78 -1.36 -4.03
C ARG A 179 -3.03 -2.18 -3.75
N VAL A 180 -3.81 -2.42 -4.79
CA VAL A 180 -4.87 -3.43 -4.79
C VAL A 180 -4.30 -4.69 -5.42
N GLN A 181 -4.19 -5.77 -4.64
CA GLN A 181 -3.62 -7.04 -5.06
C GLN A 181 -4.75 -7.98 -5.51
N ASN A 182 -4.76 -8.34 -6.79
CA ASN A 182 -5.75 -9.25 -7.36
C ASN A 182 -5.18 -10.66 -7.50
N LEU A 183 -5.45 -11.53 -6.53
CA LEU A 183 -5.03 -12.92 -6.57
C LEU A 183 -5.89 -13.77 -7.51
N ASP A 184 -7.06 -13.28 -7.92
CA ASP A 184 -7.98 -13.96 -8.87
C ASP A 184 -7.62 -13.68 -10.33
N ALA A 185 -6.69 -12.77 -10.62
CA ALA A 185 -6.32 -12.43 -11.99
C ALA A 185 -5.74 -13.66 -12.72
N PRO A 186 -6.38 -14.15 -13.79
CA PRO A 186 -6.04 -15.43 -14.41
C PRO A 186 -4.62 -15.50 -14.98
N GLU A 187 -4.12 -14.36 -15.41
CA GLU A 187 -2.81 -14.26 -16.09
C GLU A 187 -1.61 -14.05 -15.14
N ASN A 188 -1.86 -13.77 -13.86
CA ASN A 188 -0.87 -13.25 -12.93
C ASN A 188 -0.44 -14.22 -11.83
N ASP A 189 -0.90 -15.46 -11.84
CA ASP A 189 -0.58 -16.46 -10.81
C ASP A 189 -0.68 -15.95 -9.37
N GLY A 190 -1.65 -15.06 -9.10
CA GLY A 190 -1.87 -14.46 -7.80
C GLY A 190 -1.00 -13.25 -7.49
N PHE A 191 -0.22 -12.70 -8.44
CA PHE A 191 0.64 -11.55 -8.19
C PHE A 191 0.30 -10.30 -9.03
N GLY A 192 -0.90 -10.25 -9.58
CA GLY A 192 -1.42 -9.06 -10.28
C GLY A 192 -1.91 -7.98 -9.34
N GLY A 193 -1.92 -6.74 -9.81
CA GLY A 193 -2.49 -5.64 -9.04
C GLY A 193 -2.18 -4.28 -9.62
N VAL A 194 -2.91 -3.27 -9.11
CA VAL A 194 -2.78 -1.87 -9.52
C VAL A 194 -2.40 -1.03 -8.30
N THR A 195 -1.49 -0.08 -8.49
CA THR A 195 -1.05 0.84 -7.44
C THR A 195 -1.54 2.25 -7.74
N TYR A 196 -2.17 2.87 -6.75
CA TYR A 196 -2.66 4.26 -6.77
C TYR A 196 -1.75 5.10 -5.89
N LEU A 197 -1.38 6.30 -6.35
CA LEU A 197 -0.64 7.24 -5.51
C LEU A 197 -1.59 7.98 -4.57
N LEU A 198 -1.18 8.15 -3.31
CA LEU A 198 -1.91 8.89 -2.30
C LEU A 198 -1.29 10.27 -2.06
N ASN A 199 -2.14 11.25 -1.84
CA ASN A 199 -1.74 12.58 -1.38
C ASN A 199 -2.18 12.77 0.07
N GLN A 200 -1.50 13.65 0.80
CA GLN A 200 -1.95 14.09 2.12
C GLN A 200 -3.39 14.63 2.03
N GLY A 201 -4.22 14.31 3.02
CA GLY A 201 -5.64 14.66 3.07
C GLY A 201 -6.53 13.63 2.38
N ILE A 202 -7.69 14.07 1.89
CA ILE A 202 -8.69 13.18 1.29
C ILE A 202 -8.29 12.76 -0.13
N ASN A 203 -8.35 11.45 -0.38
CA ASN A 203 -8.22 10.83 -1.70
C ASN A 203 -9.50 10.11 -2.05
N LYS A 204 -10.00 10.31 -3.27
CA LYS A 204 -11.11 9.55 -3.84
C LYS A 204 -10.60 8.79 -5.04
N LEU A 205 -10.49 7.47 -4.90
CA LEU A 205 -9.93 6.59 -5.91
C LEU A 205 -11.05 5.81 -6.58
N THR A 206 -11.06 5.78 -7.91
CA THR A 206 -11.92 4.83 -8.66
C THR A 206 -11.12 3.55 -8.84
N ILE A 207 -11.56 2.47 -8.22
CA ILE A 207 -10.82 1.22 -8.17
C ILE A 207 -11.05 0.44 -9.48
N SER A 208 -9.97 0.09 -10.17
CA SER A 208 -10.04 -0.71 -11.41
C SER A 208 -9.93 -2.22 -11.17
N GLU A 209 -9.36 -2.64 -10.02
CA GLU A 209 -9.13 -4.03 -9.68
C GLU A 209 -9.83 -4.42 -8.38
N GLN A 210 -10.16 -5.70 -8.22
CA GLN A 210 -10.65 -6.24 -6.95
C GLN A 210 -9.51 -6.87 -6.15
N GLY A 211 -9.60 -6.86 -4.83
CA GLY A 211 -8.64 -7.58 -3.98
C GLY A 211 -8.41 -6.98 -2.61
N LEU A 212 -7.35 -7.45 -1.96
CA LEU A 212 -6.85 -6.90 -0.71
C LEU A 212 -5.99 -5.67 -0.97
N VAL A 213 -5.97 -4.77 -0.01
CA VAL A 213 -5.33 -3.46 -0.13
C VAL A 213 -4.09 -3.37 0.76
N TYR A 214 -2.99 -2.89 0.19
CA TYR A 214 -1.70 -2.74 0.87
C TYR A 214 -1.17 -1.32 0.72
N VAL A 215 -0.55 -0.79 1.79
CA VAL A 215 0.15 0.49 1.71
C VAL A 215 1.57 0.27 1.23
N MET A 216 1.92 0.95 0.16
CA MET A 216 3.27 0.94 -0.42
C MET A 216 4.02 2.17 0.10
N TYR A 217 4.77 1.99 1.18
CA TYR A 217 5.65 3.01 1.75
C TYR A 217 7.08 2.46 1.74
N VAL A 218 7.80 2.79 0.68
CA VAL A 218 9.08 2.17 0.36
C VAL A 218 10.21 3.21 0.39
N THR A 219 11.26 2.94 1.18
CA THR A 219 12.47 3.77 1.24
C THR A 219 13.53 3.31 0.25
N LYS A 220 14.42 4.23 -0.11
CA LYS A 220 15.55 3.98 -1.02
C LYS A 220 16.82 3.50 -0.31
N THR A 221 16.78 3.45 1.02
CA THR A 221 17.88 3.00 1.89
C THR A 221 17.34 2.01 2.91
N LEU A 222 18.22 1.16 3.47
CA LEU A 222 17.82 0.17 4.48
C LEU A 222 17.29 0.81 5.77
N ASP A 223 17.96 1.85 6.19
CA ASP A 223 17.60 2.62 7.38
C ASP A 223 17.42 4.08 6.96
N ASP A 224 16.21 4.59 7.08
CA ASP A 224 15.87 5.97 6.78
C ASP A 224 15.17 6.59 7.99
N PRO A 225 15.93 7.31 8.84
CA PRO A 225 15.39 7.87 10.07
C PRO A 225 14.36 9.00 9.83
N ALA A 226 14.28 9.54 8.62
CA ALA A 226 13.29 10.55 8.25
C ALA A 226 11.93 9.94 7.88
N ALA A 227 11.89 8.62 7.58
CA ALA A 227 10.68 7.93 7.18
C ALA A 227 9.79 7.56 8.40
N ALA A 228 9.20 8.57 9.02
CA ALA A 228 8.27 8.38 10.12
C ALA A 228 6.98 7.67 9.66
N PRO A 229 6.28 6.93 10.55
CA PRO A 229 5.02 6.29 10.22
C PRO A 229 3.97 7.28 9.70
N VAL A 230 3.16 6.83 8.74
CA VAL A 230 2.09 7.62 8.14
C VAL A 230 0.74 7.10 8.63
N LYS A 231 -0.09 7.98 9.19
CA LYS A 231 -1.48 7.67 9.56
C LYS A 231 -2.35 7.65 8.31
N ILE A 232 -3.09 6.56 8.13
CA ILE A 232 -4.04 6.41 7.03
C ILE A 232 -5.37 5.94 7.58
N HIS A 233 -6.44 6.58 7.08
CA HIS A 233 -7.80 6.30 7.47
C HIS A 233 -8.63 5.94 6.24
N PHE A 234 -9.10 4.71 6.18
CA PHE A 234 -9.97 4.17 5.15
C PHE A 234 -11.43 4.47 5.49
N ALA A 235 -11.95 5.59 5.01
CA ALA A 235 -13.32 6.00 5.29
C ALA A 235 -14.38 5.16 4.53
N SER A 236 -13.95 4.44 3.48
CA SER A 236 -14.78 3.47 2.75
C SER A 236 -13.99 2.17 2.51
N GLY A 237 -14.49 1.30 1.64
CA GLY A 237 -13.96 -0.06 1.48
C GLY A 237 -14.52 -1.04 2.52
N LYS A 238 -14.35 -2.31 2.29
CA LYS A 238 -14.88 -3.36 3.17
C LYS A 238 -13.80 -3.86 4.11
N VAL A 239 -14.04 -3.80 5.41
CA VAL A 239 -13.13 -4.41 6.40
C VAL A 239 -13.16 -5.92 6.23
N ASN A 240 -11.99 -6.48 5.98
CA ASN A 240 -11.71 -7.91 5.96
C ASN A 240 -10.94 -8.35 7.20
N GLY A 241 -10.08 -7.46 7.69
CA GLY A 241 -9.11 -7.77 8.73
C GLY A 241 -7.94 -8.60 8.21
N TYR A 242 -6.98 -8.79 9.07
CA TYR A 242 -5.83 -9.70 8.92
C TYR A 242 -5.36 -10.13 10.31
N PHE A 243 -4.48 -11.13 10.36
CA PHE A 243 -3.82 -11.54 11.60
C PHE A 243 -2.33 -11.18 11.56
N ASP A 244 -1.81 -10.60 12.62
CA ASP A 244 -0.39 -10.29 12.79
C ASP A 244 0.07 -10.78 14.16
N SER A 245 0.91 -11.81 14.20
CA SER A 245 1.45 -12.37 15.45
C SER A 245 2.37 -11.40 16.19
N GLN A 246 2.83 -10.33 15.52
CA GLN A 246 3.66 -9.29 16.15
C GLN A 246 2.83 -8.13 16.72
N ASN A 247 1.52 -8.10 16.46
CA ASN A 247 0.63 -7.11 17.04
C ASN A 247 0.00 -7.62 18.35
N PRO A 248 0.32 -7.02 19.51
CA PRO A 248 -0.25 -7.45 20.79
C PRO A 248 -1.78 -7.41 20.83
N GLU A 249 -2.44 -6.55 20.05
CA GLU A 249 -3.90 -6.48 19.97
C GLU A 249 -4.53 -7.69 19.26
N HIS A 250 -3.74 -8.47 18.53
CA HIS A 250 -4.20 -9.69 17.85
C HIS A 250 -3.98 -10.95 18.69
N ASN A 251 -3.32 -10.86 19.85
CA ASN A 251 -3.06 -11.99 20.72
C ASN A 251 -4.35 -12.71 21.12
N GLY A 252 -4.43 -14.02 20.82
CA GLY A 252 -5.61 -14.85 21.11
C GLY A 252 -6.84 -14.56 20.23
N ARG A 253 -6.73 -13.68 19.23
CA ARG A 253 -7.85 -13.27 18.36
C ARG A 253 -7.85 -13.93 16.99
N TRP A 254 -6.97 -14.88 16.73
CA TRP A 254 -6.91 -15.58 15.44
C TRP A 254 -8.29 -16.00 14.92
N SER A 255 -9.00 -16.82 15.71
CA SER A 255 -10.30 -17.35 15.27
C SER A 255 -11.36 -16.27 15.09
N GLU A 256 -11.35 -15.22 15.92
CA GLU A 256 -12.25 -14.08 15.79
C GLU A 256 -12.00 -13.33 14.47
N LEU A 257 -10.75 -12.97 14.21
CA LEU A 257 -10.36 -12.21 13.03
C LEU A 257 -10.63 -13.01 11.74
N LEU A 258 -10.22 -14.27 11.70
CA LEU A 258 -10.46 -15.13 10.56
C LEU A 258 -11.95 -15.36 10.30
N ASN A 259 -12.79 -15.50 11.35
CA ASN A 259 -14.23 -15.69 11.19
C ASN A 259 -14.94 -14.42 10.69
N LYS A 260 -14.44 -13.24 11.04
CA LYS A 260 -14.94 -11.96 10.54
C LYS A 260 -14.55 -11.68 9.08
N ALA A 261 -13.50 -12.34 8.57
CA ALA A 261 -13.04 -12.15 7.20
C ALA A 261 -14.13 -12.47 6.17
N THR A 262 -14.30 -11.57 5.21
CA THR A 262 -15.36 -11.63 4.20
C THR A 262 -14.83 -11.72 2.77
N ASN A 263 -13.53 -11.44 2.58
CA ASN A 263 -12.87 -11.64 1.31
C ASN A 263 -12.48 -13.11 1.16
N ARG A 264 -12.28 -13.56 -0.08
CA ARG A 264 -11.77 -14.89 -0.39
C ARG A 264 -10.40 -15.14 0.21
N TYR A 265 -9.59 -14.12 0.37
CA TYR A 265 -8.22 -14.18 0.85
C TYR A 265 -8.07 -13.50 2.21
N PHE A 266 -7.11 -14.00 2.99
CA PHE A 266 -6.80 -13.48 4.31
C PHE A 266 -5.28 -13.43 4.51
N ASP A 267 -4.80 -12.29 5.03
CA ASP A 267 -3.38 -12.09 5.34
C ASP A 267 -3.05 -12.57 6.74
N VAL A 268 -1.92 -13.26 6.85
CA VAL A 268 -1.36 -13.74 8.11
C VAL A 268 0.10 -13.30 8.18
N LEU A 269 0.43 -12.47 9.14
CA LEU A 269 1.77 -11.91 9.29
C LEU A 269 2.48 -12.49 10.51
N GLY A 270 3.72 -12.86 10.28
CA GLY A 270 4.70 -13.15 11.31
C GLY A 270 5.81 -12.11 11.35
N LYS A 271 6.89 -12.44 12.00
CA LYS A 271 8.09 -11.62 12.02
C LYS A 271 8.82 -11.63 10.69
N TYR A 272 8.91 -12.79 10.03
CA TYR A 272 9.70 -13.04 8.83
C TYR A 272 8.86 -13.42 7.61
N ALA A 273 7.66 -13.95 7.83
CA ALA A 273 6.77 -14.44 6.80
C ALA A 273 5.49 -13.60 6.72
N HIS A 274 4.93 -13.51 5.51
CA HIS A 274 3.61 -12.96 5.22
C HIS A 274 2.88 -13.93 4.31
N LEU A 275 1.80 -14.53 4.81
CA LEU A 275 1.00 -15.51 4.08
C LEU A 275 -0.29 -14.85 3.60
N THR A 276 -0.66 -15.08 2.33
CA THR A 276 -1.99 -14.73 1.81
C THR A 276 -2.62 -15.95 1.18
N PHE A 277 -3.51 -16.60 1.91
CA PHE A 277 -4.18 -17.83 1.49
C PHE A 277 -5.70 -17.68 1.47
N GLU A 278 -6.40 -18.66 0.88
CA GLU A 278 -7.86 -18.63 0.91
C GLU A 278 -8.38 -18.71 2.35
N THR A 279 -9.30 -17.83 2.68
CA THR A 279 -9.97 -17.78 3.99
C THR A 279 -10.64 -19.14 4.32
N SER A 280 -11.19 -19.81 3.31
CA SER A 280 -11.80 -21.12 3.45
C SER A 280 -10.80 -22.22 3.82
N ASP A 281 -9.58 -22.16 3.26
CA ASP A 281 -8.54 -23.15 3.55
C ASP A 281 -7.96 -22.95 4.93
N LEU A 282 -7.70 -21.71 5.33
CA LEU A 282 -7.29 -21.38 6.68
C LEU A 282 -8.33 -21.85 7.72
N ARG A 283 -9.62 -21.63 7.46
CA ARG A 283 -10.69 -22.14 8.34
C ARG A 283 -10.71 -23.66 8.43
N THR A 284 -10.46 -24.35 7.33
CA THR A 284 -10.57 -25.81 7.25
C THR A 284 -9.33 -26.51 7.78
N TYR A 285 -8.14 -26.07 7.38
CA TYR A 285 -6.89 -26.80 7.63
C TYR A 285 -6.08 -26.26 8.79
N THR A 286 -6.12 -24.94 9.02
CA THR A 286 -5.46 -24.33 10.19
C THR A 286 -6.37 -24.36 11.41
N GLY A 287 -7.67 -24.17 11.23
CA GLY A 287 -8.64 -24.16 12.34
C GLY A 287 -8.31 -23.07 13.37
N SER A 288 -8.08 -23.48 14.62
CA SER A 288 -7.72 -22.57 15.72
C SER A 288 -6.21 -22.36 15.90
N LYS A 289 -5.37 -22.96 15.05
CA LYS A 289 -3.91 -23.02 15.20
C LYS A 289 -3.16 -21.97 14.36
N GLY A 290 -3.69 -20.78 14.24
CA GLY A 290 -3.10 -19.72 13.40
C GLY A 290 -1.75 -19.24 13.90
N ASP A 291 -1.60 -19.13 15.23
CA ASP A 291 -0.31 -18.79 15.84
C ASP A 291 0.75 -19.87 15.52
N GLU A 292 0.39 -21.15 15.63
CA GLU A 292 1.28 -22.27 15.32
C GLU A 292 1.67 -22.27 13.83
N LEU A 293 0.72 -21.95 12.93
CA LEU A 293 0.99 -21.88 11.50
C LEU A 293 2.02 -20.79 11.18
N ILE A 294 1.80 -19.57 11.65
CA ILE A 294 2.70 -18.46 11.31
C ILE A 294 4.08 -18.62 11.99
N ASP A 295 4.12 -19.16 13.20
CA ASP A 295 5.36 -19.51 13.89
C ASP A 295 6.19 -20.55 13.12
N LEU A 296 5.53 -21.52 12.48
CA LEU A 296 6.20 -22.50 11.62
C LEU A 296 6.85 -21.82 10.42
N TYR A 297 6.12 -20.95 9.72
CA TYR A 297 6.65 -20.23 8.58
C TYR A 297 7.77 -19.25 8.96
N ASP A 298 7.64 -18.58 10.09
CA ASP A 298 8.71 -17.72 10.62
C ASP A 298 9.98 -18.53 10.91
N LYS A 299 9.86 -19.73 11.46
CA LYS A 299 11.00 -20.64 11.70
C LYS A 299 11.65 -21.09 10.39
N ILE A 300 10.84 -21.39 9.36
CA ILE A 300 11.36 -21.79 8.04
C ILE A 300 12.16 -20.63 7.43
N VAL A 301 11.56 -19.44 7.33
CA VAL A 301 12.23 -18.26 6.74
C VAL A 301 13.46 -17.84 7.55
N TYR A 302 13.38 -17.88 8.87
CA TYR A 302 14.52 -17.60 9.75
C TYR A 302 15.66 -18.60 9.53
N SER A 303 15.34 -19.91 9.47
CA SER A 303 16.35 -20.95 9.23
C SER A 303 17.03 -20.80 7.86
N GLU A 304 16.28 -20.40 6.84
CA GLU A 304 16.83 -20.07 5.51
C GLU A 304 17.84 -18.92 5.62
N GLN A 305 17.50 -17.83 6.31
CA GLN A 305 18.39 -16.69 6.51
C GLN A 305 19.63 -17.06 7.35
N GLN A 306 19.48 -17.94 8.34
CA GLN A 306 20.60 -18.49 9.10
C GLN A 306 21.54 -19.34 8.21
N LEU A 307 20.97 -20.22 7.38
CA LEU A 307 21.74 -21.02 6.44
C LEU A 307 22.57 -20.18 5.47
N LEU A 308 22.01 -19.06 5.01
CA LEU A 308 22.70 -18.07 4.19
C LEU A 308 23.72 -17.23 4.99
N GLY A 309 23.79 -17.40 6.31
CA GLY A 309 24.69 -16.65 7.19
C GLY A 309 24.27 -15.19 7.44
N LEU A 310 23.08 -14.80 7.04
CA LEU A 310 22.61 -13.40 7.10
C LEU A 310 22.50 -12.89 8.55
N GLU A 311 22.04 -13.72 9.45
CA GLU A 311 21.99 -13.39 10.88
C GLU A 311 23.38 -13.12 11.45
N LYS A 312 24.34 -14.00 11.17
CA LYS A 312 25.73 -13.90 11.67
C LYS A 312 26.39 -12.56 11.31
N TYR A 313 26.04 -12.00 10.17
CA TYR A 313 26.63 -10.78 9.64
C TYR A 313 25.71 -9.55 9.80
N ASP A 314 24.60 -9.66 10.54
CA ASP A 314 23.59 -8.61 10.69
C ASP A 314 23.06 -8.09 9.34
N LYS A 315 22.71 -9.05 8.47
CA LYS A 315 22.27 -8.80 7.09
C LYS A 315 20.88 -9.39 6.79
N MET A 316 20.13 -9.76 7.82
CA MET A 316 18.78 -10.31 7.64
C MET A 316 17.90 -9.35 6.87
N PHE A 317 16.98 -9.90 6.06
CA PHE A 317 16.02 -9.09 5.33
C PHE A 317 15.13 -8.29 6.28
N ARG A 318 14.88 -7.04 5.94
CA ARG A 318 13.96 -6.16 6.68
C ARG A 318 12.51 -6.37 6.26
N ASN A 319 12.30 -6.87 5.05
CA ASN A 319 11.00 -7.20 4.49
C ASN A 319 10.66 -8.66 4.81
N ARG A 320 9.35 -8.97 4.84
CA ARG A 320 8.89 -10.36 4.98
C ARG A 320 8.97 -11.11 3.65
N MET A 321 9.22 -12.41 3.73
CA MET A 321 8.97 -13.31 2.59
C MET A 321 7.45 -13.42 2.39
N TYR A 322 6.99 -13.15 1.17
CA TYR A 322 5.58 -13.25 0.82
C TYR A 322 5.25 -14.60 0.20
N LEU A 323 4.28 -15.29 0.77
CA LEU A 323 3.85 -16.60 0.35
C LEU A 323 2.34 -16.55 0.03
N ASN A 324 1.96 -16.84 -1.21
CA ASN A 324 0.58 -16.72 -1.64
C ASN A 324 0.03 -17.98 -2.31
N VAL A 325 -1.29 -18.12 -2.26
CA VAL A 325 -1.99 -19.13 -3.06
C VAL A 325 -2.00 -18.72 -4.52
N MET A 326 -1.93 -19.72 -5.42
CA MET A 326 -2.12 -19.57 -6.86
C MET A 326 -2.92 -20.72 -7.45
N TYR A 327 -3.31 -20.60 -8.72
CA TYR A 327 -4.24 -21.56 -9.36
C TYR A 327 -3.70 -22.21 -10.62
N LYS A 328 -2.60 -21.72 -11.16
CA LYS A 328 -2.13 -22.08 -12.51
C LYS A 328 -0.99 -23.09 -12.49
N SER A 329 0.05 -22.84 -11.71
CA SER A 329 1.23 -23.70 -11.60
C SER A 329 1.20 -24.51 -10.30
N TYR A 330 2.05 -25.53 -10.13
CA TYR A 330 2.09 -26.34 -8.93
C TYR A 330 2.68 -25.56 -7.73
N MET A 331 3.90 -25.09 -7.87
CA MET A 331 4.54 -24.14 -6.96
C MET A 331 5.74 -23.52 -7.66
N TYR A 332 6.09 -22.30 -7.27
CA TYR A 332 7.33 -21.66 -7.69
C TYR A 332 7.72 -20.53 -6.72
N ALA A 333 9.00 -20.18 -6.73
CA ALA A 333 9.54 -19.00 -6.08
C ALA A 333 10.19 -18.10 -7.13
N THR A 334 9.96 -16.82 -7.04
CA THR A 334 10.51 -15.79 -7.91
C THR A 334 10.73 -14.49 -7.15
N ALA A 335 11.12 -13.42 -7.84
CA ALA A 335 11.19 -12.11 -7.22
C ALA A 335 9.85 -11.74 -6.57
N TYR A 336 9.92 -11.26 -5.34
CA TYR A 336 8.84 -10.73 -4.51
C TYR A 336 7.84 -11.72 -3.93
N HIS A 337 7.76 -12.97 -4.38
CA HIS A 337 6.84 -13.95 -3.80
C HIS A 337 7.21 -15.41 -4.05
N THR A 338 6.68 -16.27 -3.19
CA THR A 338 6.61 -17.72 -3.35
C THR A 338 5.13 -18.12 -3.44
N ALA A 339 4.77 -18.89 -4.45
CA ALA A 339 3.38 -19.23 -4.72
C ALA A 339 3.15 -20.74 -4.66
N TYR A 340 2.03 -21.14 -4.06
CA TYR A 340 1.61 -22.52 -3.88
C TYR A 340 0.28 -22.77 -4.53
N ASN A 341 0.15 -23.90 -5.24
CA ASN A 341 -1.11 -24.26 -5.87
C ASN A 341 -2.21 -24.48 -4.84
N ARG A 342 -3.42 -24.04 -5.17
CA ARG A 342 -4.61 -24.22 -4.34
C ARG A 342 -4.83 -25.70 -3.92
N THR A 343 -4.44 -26.65 -4.76
CA THR A 343 -4.62 -28.10 -4.48
C THR A 343 -3.71 -28.63 -3.37
N THR A 344 -2.69 -27.88 -2.93
CA THR A 344 -1.75 -28.25 -1.87
C THR A 344 -2.09 -27.61 -0.51
N MET A 345 -3.15 -26.82 -0.41
CA MET A 345 -3.47 -26.04 0.78
C MET A 345 -3.76 -26.91 2.02
N ASN A 346 -4.19 -28.16 1.82
CA ASN A 346 -4.35 -29.13 2.93
C ASN A 346 -3.03 -29.45 3.67
N GLU A 347 -1.90 -29.21 3.03
CA GLU A 347 -0.56 -29.35 3.64
C GLU A 347 -0.01 -27.97 4.04
N ILE A 348 -0.07 -27.00 3.15
CA ILE A 348 0.48 -25.66 3.30
C ILE A 348 -0.19 -24.86 4.44
N CYS A 349 -1.49 -25.05 4.66
CA CYS A 349 -2.23 -24.41 5.76
C CYS A 349 -2.31 -25.28 7.05
N SER A 350 -1.59 -26.39 7.12
CA SER A 350 -1.66 -27.30 8.25
C SER A 350 -0.35 -27.25 9.07
N PRO A 351 -0.36 -26.68 10.28
CA PRO A 351 0.86 -26.56 11.08
C PRO A 351 1.41 -27.91 11.57
N GLU A 352 0.65 -28.98 11.42
CA GLU A 352 1.03 -30.34 11.85
C GLU A 352 1.65 -31.18 10.72
N LYS A 353 1.66 -30.72 9.50
CA LYS A 353 2.18 -31.43 8.33
C LYS A 353 3.41 -30.75 7.76
#